data_d62304efb4a253ecbfded09b4a2e40c0
#
_entry.id   d62304efb4a253ecbfded09b4a2e40c0
#
_cell.length_a   1.000
_cell.length_b   1.000
_cell.length_c   1.000
_cell.angle_alpha   90.00
_cell.angle_beta   90.00
_cell.angle_gamma   90.00
#
_symmetry.space_group_name_H-M   'P 1'
#
loop_
_entity.id
_entity.type
_entity.pdbx_description
1 polymer ?
#
loop_
_entity_poly.entity_id
_entity_poly.type
_entity_poly.pdbx_seq_one_letter_code
_entity_poly.pdbx_strand_id
1 'polypeptide(L)'
;MMLFAAAILCLHQNVFAAEGATVTVNGDTLQAGSDAWKVTLDISGDTKITNGKIRVTYDSSQLKLVSTEAGSMMNGVLTDINDPVSGNKSEGEAVFVFASSTELDTNGTLFEMTFQVQDSVKDGDSVTVSAKTEELQNNNAAVAVTDVPLN
;
A
#
# COMPACT_ATOMS: atom_id res chain seq x y z
N MET A 1 -10.23 42.00 -52.02
CA MET A 1 -10.79 41.57 -50.73
C MET A 1 -10.23 40.18 -50.46
N MET A 2 -9.14 40.13 -49.64
CA MET A 2 -8.37 38.91 -49.37
C MET A 2 -8.85 38.31 -48.04
N LEU A 3 -9.40 37.10 -48.09
CA LEU A 3 -9.88 36.38 -46.93
C LEU A 3 -8.72 35.56 -46.33
N PHE A 4 -8.19 35.99 -45.17
CA PHE A 4 -7.23 35.20 -44.40
C PHE A 4 -7.99 34.13 -43.60
N ALA A 5 -7.85 32.88 -44.00
CA ALA A 5 -8.28 31.75 -43.19
C ALA A 5 -7.18 31.43 -42.15
N ALA A 6 -7.41 31.76 -40.89
CA ALA A 6 -6.56 31.37 -39.79
C ALA A 6 -6.84 29.91 -39.48
N ALA A 7 -5.91 29.00 -39.83
CA ALA A 7 -5.92 27.62 -39.38
C ALA A 7 -5.52 27.59 -37.92
N ILE A 8 -6.49 27.32 -37.04
CA ILE A 8 -6.23 27.02 -35.64
C ILE A 8 -5.66 25.58 -35.57
N LEU A 9 -4.34 25.49 -35.40
CA LEU A 9 -3.66 24.25 -35.15
C LEU A 9 -3.96 23.84 -33.71
N CYS A 10 -4.95 22.96 -33.50
CA CYS A 10 -5.27 22.39 -32.22
C CYS A 10 -4.17 21.37 -31.86
N LEU A 11 -3.17 21.82 -31.10
CA LEU A 11 -2.18 20.94 -30.52
C LEU A 11 -2.89 20.06 -29.47
N HIS A 12 -3.20 18.84 -29.86
CA HIS A 12 -3.59 17.80 -28.90
C HIS A 12 -2.33 17.45 -28.10
N GLN A 13 -2.20 18.04 -26.94
CA GLN A 13 -1.25 17.55 -25.95
C GLN A 13 -1.80 16.23 -25.44
N ASN A 14 -1.18 15.12 -25.85
CA ASN A 14 -1.39 13.84 -25.19
C ASN A 14 -0.81 13.96 -23.78
N VAL A 15 -1.67 14.22 -22.80
CA VAL A 15 -1.33 14.08 -21.40
C VAL A 15 -1.27 12.58 -21.15
N PHE A 16 -0.06 12.00 -21.22
CA PHE A 16 0.16 10.66 -20.69
C PHE A 16 -0.10 10.75 -19.19
N ALA A 17 -1.06 9.98 -18.69
CA ALA A 17 -1.17 9.74 -17.26
C ALA A 17 0.18 9.20 -16.79
N ALA A 18 0.77 9.81 -15.75
CA ALA A 18 2.02 9.31 -15.18
C ALA A 18 1.78 7.85 -14.78
N GLU A 19 2.63 6.94 -15.28
CA GLU A 19 2.63 5.54 -14.83
C GLU A 19 2.80 5.55 -13.33
N GLY A 20 1.88 4.95 -12.62
CA GLY A 20 1.83 4.98 -11.17
C GLY A 20 1.40 3.63 -10.60
N ALA A 21 1.56 3.51 -9.30
CA ALA A 21 1.11 2.36 -8.52
C ALA A 21 -0.02 2.76 -7.59
N THR A 22 -0.86 1.81 -7.23
CA THR A 22 -1.84 1.93 -6.16
C THR A 22 -1.50 0.90 -5.08
N VAL A 23 -1.32 1.37 -3.86
CA VAL A 23 -1.18 0.52 -2.68
C VAL A 23 -2.52 0.47 -1.97
N THR A 24 -3.09 -0.72 -1.85
CA THR A 24 -4.42 -0.94 -1.27
C THR A 24 -4.30 -1.79 -0.02
N VAL A 25 -4.95 -1.37 1.05
CA VAL A 25 -5.14 -2.19 2.24
C VAL A 25 -6.43 -2.97 2.07
N ASN A 26 -6.33 -4.30 2.03
CA ASN A 26 -7.46 -5.21 1.94
C ASN A 26 -7.57 -6.05 3.22
N GLY A 27 -8.78 -6.44 3.58
CA GLY A 27 -9.02 -7.29 4.75
C GLY A 27 -10.12 -8.30 4.48
N ASP A 28 -10.06 -9.42 5.20
CA ASP A 28 -11.16 -10.36 5.28
C ASP A 28 -12.38 -9.69 5.94
N THR A 29 -13.52 -10.34 5.89
CA THR A 29 -14.71 -9.86 6.62
C THR A 29 -14.40 -9.71 8.11
N LEU A 30 -14.57 -8.50 8.65
CA LEU A 30 -14.36 -8.22 10.07
C LEU A 30 -15.37 -8.99 10.92
N GLN A 31 -14.87 -9.67 11.94
CA GLN A 31 -15.68 -10.34 12.95
C GLN A 31 -15.26 -9.88 14.34
N ALA A 32 -16.23 -9.44 15.15
CA ALA A 32 -15.99 -9.07 16.53
C ALA A 32 -15.36 -10.21 17.31
N GLY A 33 -14.30 -9.92 18.10
CA GLY A 33 -13.59 -10.90 18.90
C GLY A 33 -12.73 -11.90 18.11
N SER A 34 -12.47 -11.65 16.82
CA SER A 34 -11.55 -12.49 16.03
C SER A 34 -10.12 -12.38 16.56
N ASP A 35 -9.49 -13.52 16.81
CA ASP A 35 -8.07 -13.58 17.22
C ASP A 35 -7.08 -13.55 16.04
N ALA A 36 -7.58 -13.68 14.80
CA ALA A 36 -6.75 -13.78 13.60
C ALA A 36 -7.42 -13.17 12.37
N TRP A 37 -7.72 -11.88 12.45
CA TRP A 37 -8.22 -11.13 11.29
C TRP A 37 -7.07 -10.76 10.37
N LYS A 38 -7.17 -11.18 9.09
CA LYS A 38 -6.10 -10.97 8.10
C LYS A 38 -6.33 -9.71 7.30
N VAL A 39 -5.23 -8.97 7.12
CA VAL A 39 -5.14 -7.75 6.32
C VAL A 39 -3.91 -7.82 5.44
N THR A 40 -4.04 -7.46 4.17
CA THR A 40 -2.96 -7.43 3.21
C THR A 40 -2.65 -6.02 2.72
N LEU A 41 -1.38 -5.78 2.41
CA LEU A 41 -0.93 -4.65 1.60
C LEU A 41 -0.70 -5.14 0.18
N ASP A 42 -1.61 -4.78 -0.71
CA ASP A 42 -1.53 -5.15 -2.11
C ASP A 42 -1.08 -3.97 -2.96
N ILE A 43 -0.34 -4.24 -4.02
CA ILE A 43 0.06 -3.24 -4.99
C ILE A 43 -0.45 -3.61 -6.38
N SER A 44 -0.89 -2.60 -7.12
CA SER A 44 -1.30 -2.73 -8.52
C SER A 44 -0.83 -1.54 -9.33
N GLY A 45 -0.74 -1.68 -10.64
CA GLY A 45 -0.36 -0.60 -11.55
C GLY A 45 0.35 -1.13 -12.79
N ASP A 46 0.69 -0.22 -13.70
CA ASP A 46 1.38 -0.51 -14.96
C ASP A 46 2.84 -0.03 -14.94
N THR A 47 3.49 -0.12 -13.77
CA THR A 47 4.87 0.32 -13.57
C THR A 47 5.72 -0.80 -12.98
N LYS A 48 7.02 -0.55 -12.87
CA LYS A 48 7.99 -1.42 -12.20
C LYS A 48 8.48 -0.74 -10.93
N ILE A 49 8.88 -1.53 -9.95
CA ILE A 49 9.46 -1.04 -8.69
C ILE A 49 10.68 -1.86 -8.30
N THR A 50 11.61 -1.26 -7.57
CA THR A 50 12.77 -1.95 -6.99
C THR A 50 12.85 -1.81 -5.48
N ASN A 51 12.33 -0.74 -4.91
CA ASN A 51 12.37 -0.54 -3.46
C ASN A 51 11.20 0.32 -2.99
N GLY A 52 10.85 0.18 -1.72
CA GLY A 52 9.80 0.96 -1.10
C GLY A 52 9.83 0.95 0.41
N LYS A 53 9.15 1.95 0.97
CA LYS A 53 8.88 2.08 2.39
C LYS A 53 7.43 2.49 2.60
N ILE A 54 6.70 1.67 3.35
CA ILE A 54 5.27 1.85 3.61
C ILE A 54 5.04 1.86 5.12
N ARG A 55 4.35 2.88 5.60
CA ARG A 55 3.90 2.99 6.98
C ARG A 55 2.43 2.62 7.06
N VAL A 56 2.09 1.72 7.97
CA VAL A 56 0.72 1.33 8.28
C VAL A 56 0.35 1.87 9.65
N THR A 57 -0.86 2.42 9.76
CA THR A 57 -1.43 2.90 11.02
C THR A 57 -2.82 2.32 11.24
N TYR A 58 -3.13 2.03 12.49
CA TYR A 58 -4.41 1.48 12.94
C TYR A 58 -4.71 1.93 14.38
N ASP A 59 -5.98 1.86 14.78
CA ASP A 59 -6.38 2.18 16.16
C ASP A 59 -6.07 1.00 17.09
N SER A 60 -5.10 1.17 17.99
CA SER A 60 -4.69 0.16 18.97
C SER A 60 -5.75 -0.15 20.03
N SER A 61 -6.78 0.68 20.16
CA SER A 61 -7.93 0.38 21.02
C SER A 61 -8.91 -0.61 20.36
N GLN A 62 -8.85 -0.75 19.04
CA GLN A 62 -9.70 -1.64 18.25
C GLN A 62 -8.96 -2.89 17.76
N LEU A 63 -7.69 -2.75 17.42
CA LEU A 63 -6.85 -3.78 16.83
C LEU A 63 -5.54 -3.95 17.58
N LYS A 64 -5.12 -5.18 17.79
CA LYS A 64 -3.78 -5.53 18.27
C LYS A 64 -3.07 -6.34 17.20
N LEU A 65 -1.87 -5.92 16.80
CA LEU A 65 -1.08 -6.67 15.84
C LEU A 65 -0.57 -7.97 16.47
N VAL A 66 -0.77 -9.08 15.79
CA VAL A 66 -0.35 -10.41 16.21
C VAL A 66 0.87 -10.88 15.44
N SER A 67 0.87 -10.69 14.12
CA SER A 67 2.00 -11.05 13.27
C SER A 67 2.02 -10.23 11.98
N THR A 68 3.21 -10.17 11.40
CA THR A 68 3.46 -9.59 10.07
C THR A 68 4.32 -10.55 9.28
N GLU A 69 4.06 -10.65 7.99
CA GLU A 69 4.79 -11.52 7.07
C GLU A 69 5.01 -10.82 5.72
N ALA A 70 6.07 -11.23 5.03
CA ALA A 70 6.26 -10.83 3.64
C ALA A 70 5.23 -11.54 2.75
N GLY A 71 4.58 -10.78 1.86
CA GLY A 71 3.63 -11.31 0.91
C GLY A 71 4.31 -12.08 -0.24
N SER A 72 3.50 -12.71 -1.07
CA SER A 72 3.98 -13.56 -2.18
C SER A 72 4.88 -12.83 -3.17
N MET A 73 4.67 -11.53 -3.34
CA MET A 73 5.46 -10.68 -4.23
C MET A 73 6.89 -10.46 -3.70
N MET A 74 7.11 -10.66 -2.41
CA MET A 74 8.41 -10.45 -1.75
C MET A 74 9.31 -11.70 -1.73
N ASN A 75 8.95 -12.77 -2.42
CA ASN A 75 9.80 -13.95 -2.53
C ASN A 75 11.15 -13.62 -3.18
N GLY A 76 12.24 -13.84 -2.44
CA GLY A 76 13.61 -13.50 -2.90
C GLY A 76 13.95 -12.01 -2.86
N VAL A 77 13.08 -11.19 -2.30
CA VAL A 77 13.29 -9.75 -2.10
C VAL A 77 13.77 -9.52 -0.65
N LEU A 78 14.73 -8.60 -0.49
CA LEU A 78 15.15 -8.19 0.85
C LEU A 78 14.03 -7.38 1.51
N THR A 79 13.59 -7.80 2.69
CA THR A 79 12.55 -7.12 3.46
C THR A 79 13.01 -6.82 4.87
N ASP A 80 12.53 -5.71 5.43
CA ASP A 80 12.65 -5.36 6.83
C ASP A 80 11.30 -4.89 7.36
N ILE A 81 10.90 -5.43 8.50
CA ILE A 81 9.62 -5.14 9.14
C ILE A 81 9.90 -4.62 10.55
N ASN A 82 9.44 -3.41 10.82
CA ASN A 82 9.52 -2.81 12.14
C ASN A 82 8.11 -2.54 12.67
N ASP A 83 7.67 -3.38 13.58
CA ASP A 83 6.32 -3.40 14.15
C ASP A 83 6.35 -3.62 15.68
N PRO A 84 5.20 -3.64 16.37
CA PRO A 84 5.13 -3.90 17.82
C PRO A 84 5.54 -5.32 18.22
N VAL A 85 5.51 -6.28 17.31
CA VAL A 85 5.76 -7.72 17.62
C VAL A 85 7.22 -8.06 17.40
N SER A 86 7.78 -7.71 16.26
CA SER A 86 9.13 -8.09 15.82
C SER A 86 10.15 -6.94 15.86
N GLY A 87 9.69 -5.72 16.06
CA GLY A 87 10.51 -4.51 16.07
C GLY A 87 10.40 -3.71 17.35
N ASN A 88 10.47 -2.40 17.22
CA ASN A 88 10.43 -1.45 18.34
C ASN A 88 9.32 -0.40 18.21
N LYS A 89 8.32 -0.64 17.36
CA LYS A 89 7.17 0.24 17.23
C LYS A 89 6.19 0.07 18.39
N SER A 90 5.46 1.14 18.69
CA SER A 90 4.31 1.06 19.57
C SER A 90 3.12 0.45 18.84
N GLU A 91 2.16 -0.11 19.59
CA GLU A 91 0.87 -0.53 19.02
C GLU A 91 0.22 0.63 18.28
N GLY A 92 -0.36 0.33 17.12
CA GLY A 92 -0.98 1.30 16.23
C GLY A 92 -0.14 1.67 15.01
N GLU A 93 1.11 1.17 14.90
CA GLU A 93 2.03 1.48 13.80
C GLU A 93 2.89 0.29 13.41
N ALA A 94 3.06 0.09 12.09
CA ALA A 94 4.06 -0.81 11.52
C ALA A 94 4.72 -0.16 10.31
N VAL A 95 6.01 -0.43 10.08
CA VAL A 95 6.77 0.06 8.93
C VAL A 95 7.36 -1.10 8.18
N PHE A 96 7.10 -1.14 6.89
CA PHE A 96 7.55 -2.16 5.96
C PHE A 96 8.52 -1.56 4.95
N VAL A 97 9.66 -2.20 4.76
CA VAL A 97 10.69 -1.79 3.80
C VAL A 97 11.05 -2.98 2.93
N PHE A 98 11.26 -2.74 1.65
CA PHE A 98 11.78 -3.77 0.74
C PHE A 98 12.78 -3.19 -0.25
N ALA A 99 13.70 -4.04 -0.71
CA ALA A 99 14.64 -3.73 -1.78
C ALA A 99 14.90 -4.97 -2.63
N SER A 100 14.77 -4.82 -3.94
CA SER A 100 15.01 -5.85 -4.92
C SER A 100 16.19 -5.48 -5.83
N SER A 101 17.00 -6.46 -6.19
CA SER A 101 18.05 -6.32 -7.19
C SER A 101 17.53 -6.36 -8.63
N THR A 102 16.28 -6.71 -8.81
CA THR A 102 15.58 -6.77 -10.10
C THR A 102 14.28 -5.99 -10.02
N GLU A 103 13.81 -5.51 -11.17
CA GLU A 103 12.51 -4.86 -11.26
C GLU A 103 11.38 -5.86 -10.96
N LEU A 104 10.43 -5.41 -10.15
CA LEU A 104 9.22 -6.15 -9.79
C LEU A 104 8.01 -5.54 -10.51
N ASP A 105 7.12 -6.37 -10.99
CA ASP A 105 5.81 -5.93 -11.49
C ASP A 105 4.94 -5.46 -10.32
N THR A 106 4.21 -4.36 -10.50
CA THR A 106 3.26 -3.87 -9.50
C THR A 106 1.93 -4.62 -9.57
N ASN A 107 1.93 -5.88 -9.17
CA ASN A 107 0.73 -6.71 -9.15
C ASN A 107 0.87 -7.87 -8.15
N GLY A 108 0.40 -7.67 -6.94
CA GLY A 108 0.39 -8.72 -5.92
C GLY A 108 0.44 -8.20 -4.49
N THR A 109 0.63 -9.11 -3.55
CA THR A 109 0.70 -8.83 -2.12
C THR A 109 2.14 -8.56 -1.71
N LEU A 110 2.38 -7.36 -1.17
CA LEU A 110 3.66 -6.94 -0.61
C LEU A 110 3.88 -7.52 0.79
N PHE A 111 2.91 -7.30 1.70
CA PHE A 111 2.99 -7.73 3.08
C PHE A 111 1.62 -8.17 3.59
N GLU A 112 1.64 -9.05 4.58
CA GLU A 112 0.45 -9.55 5.28
C GLU A 112 0.53 -9.21 6.77
N MET A 113 -0.59 -8.87 7.37
CA MET A 113 -0.75 -8.57 8.78
C MET A 113 -1.87 -9.43 9.35
N THR A 114 -1.68 -9.91 10.57
CA THR A 114 -2.74 -10.56 11.33
C THR A 114 -3.02 -9.75 12.59
N PHE A 115 -4.28 -9.42 12.81
CA PHE A 115 -4.75 -8.66 13.97
C PHE A 115 -5.65 -9.50 14.86
N GLN A 116 -5.56 -9.26 16.15
CA GLN A 116 -6.60 -9.58 17.11
C GLN A 116 -7.57 -8.39 17.16
N VAL A 117 -8.85 -8.66 16.96
CA VAL A 117 -9.93 -7.67 17.08
C VAL A 117 -10.28 -7.53 18.57
N GLN A 118 -10.11 -6.31 19.11
CA GLN A 118 -10.31 -6.04 20.53
C GLN A 118 -11.81 -6.07 20.93
N ASP A 119 -12.08 -6.29 22.21
CA ASP A 119 -13.45 -6.39 22.74
C ASP A 119 -14.28 -5.09 22.59
N SER A 120 -13.63 -3.96 22.30
CA SER A 120 -14.28 -2.70 21.98
C SER A 120 -15.06 -2.73 20.68
N VAL A 121 -14.64 -3.59 19.72
CA VAL A 121 -15.27 -3.74 18.40
C VAL A 121 -16.45 -4.70 18.50
N LYS A 122 -17.61 -4.26 18.00
CA LYS A 122 -18.84 -5.04 17.97
C LYS A 122 -19.21 -5.41 16.54
N ASP A 123 -20.12 -6.38 16.39
CA ASP A 123 -20.66 -6.73 15.08
C ASP A 123 -21.32 -5.52 14.43
N GLY A 124 -20.95 -5.24 13.18
CA GLY A 124 -21.42 -4.09 12.44
C GLY A 124 -20.57 -2.82 12.58
N ASP A 125 -19.58 -2.83 13.49
CA ASP A 125 -18.59 -1.74 13.54
C ASP A 125 -17.63 -1.82 12.35
N SER A 126 -17.06 -0.69 11.99
CA SER A 126 -15.95 -0.61 11.03
C SER A 126 -14.66 -0.27 11.76
N VAL A 127 -13.54 -0.74 11.20
CA VAL A 127 -12.21 -0.39 11.64
C VAL A 127 -11.42 0.12 10.44
N THR A 128 -10.53 1.08 10.67
CA THR A 128 -9.68 1.62 9.62
C THR A 128 -8.26 1.14 9.79
N VAL A 129 -7.68 0.63 8.71
CA VAL A 129 -6.25 0.38 8.57
C VAL A 129 -5.77 1.18 7.38
N SER A 130 -4.85 2.12 7.62
CA SER A 130 -4.36 3.04 6.60
C SER A 130 -2.91 2.73 6.26
N ALA A 131 -2.58 2.78 4.99
CA ALA A 131 -1.21 2.77 4.51
C ALA A 131 -0.82 4.15 4.02
N LYS A 132 0.45 4.53 4.24
CA LYS A 132 1.10 5.67 3.64
C LYS A 132 2.41 5.20 3.02
N THR A 133 2.49 5.26 1.71
CA THR A 133 3.73 5.01 1.00
C THR A 133 4.64 6.22 1.14
N GLU A 134 5.68 6.07 1.95
CA GLU A 134 6.67 7.12 2.20
C GLU A 134 7.71 7.19 1.09
N GLU A 135 8.00 6.04 0.46
CA GLU A 135 8.94 5.91 -0.64
C GLU A 135 8.51 4.75 -1.54
N LEU A 136 8.52 4.95 -2.84
CA LEU A 136 8.41 3.91 -3.85
C LEU A 136 9.25 4.32 -5.05
N GLN A 137 10.18 3.46 -5.46
CA GLN A 137 11.14 3.78 -6.52
C GLN A 137 11.32 2.61 -7.48
N ASN A 138 11.65 2.96 -8.73
CA ASN A 138 12.25 2.06 -9.70
C ASN A 138 13.63 2.59 -10.08
N ASN A 139 14.70 1.85 -9.75
CA ASN A 139 16.08 2.23 -10.07
C ASN A 139 16.42 3.68 -9.69
N ASN A 140 16.06 4.11 -8.47
CA ASN A 140 16.22 5.47 -7.91
C ASN A 140 15.31 6.55 -8.53
N ALA A 141 14.41 6.19 -9.43
CA ALA A 141 13.37 7.10 -9.92
C ALA A 141 12.10 6.93 -9.08
N ALA A 142 11.55 8.04 -8.58
CA ALA A 142 10.31 8.00 -7.81
C ALA A 142 9.14 7.51 -8.66
N VAL A 143 8.33 6.61 -8.10
CA VAL A 143 7.08 6.12 -8.67
C VAL A 143 5.93 6.84 -7.99
N ALA A 144 5.00 7.39 -8.79
CA ALA A 144 3.79 7.99 -8.25
C ALA A 144 2.91 6.93 -7.59
N VAL A 145 2.34 7.23 -6.41
CA VAL A 145 1.54 6.28 -5.63
C VAL A 145 0.22 6.89 -5.19
N THR A 146 -0.82 6.08 -5.26
CA THR A 146 -2.09 6.32 -4.58
C THR A 146 -2.27 5.28 -3.48
N ASP A 147 -2.46 5.72 -2.24
CA ASP A 147 -2.73 4.84 -1.11
C ASP A 147 -4.24 4.76 -0.86
N VAL A 148 -4.77 3.54 -0.74
CA VAL A 148 -6.20 3.26 -0.51
C VAL A 148 -6.34 2.51 0.83
N PRO A 149 -6.98 3.14 1.84
CA PRO A 149 -7.16 2.51 3.14
C PRO A 149 -8.27 1.46 3.12
N LEU A 150 -8.27 0.58 4.12
CA LEU A 150 -9.37 -0.27 4.50
C LEU A 150 -10.24 0.47 5.54
N ASN A 151 -11.56 0.53 5.28
CA ASN A 151 -12.57 1.15 6.16
C ASN A 151 -13.73 0.22 6.41
#